data_cddca170e73ffc5d645a78a57ac153be
#
_entry.id   cddca170e73ffc5d645a78a57ac153be
#
_cell.length_a   1.000
_cell.length_b   1.000
_cell.length_c   1.000
_cell.angle_alpha   90.00
_cell.angle_beta   90.00
_cell.angle_gamma   90.00
#
_symmetry.space_group_name_H-M   'P 1'
#
loop_
_entity.id
_entity.type
_entity.pdbx_description
1 polymer ?
#
loop_
_entity_poly.entity_id
_entity_poly.type
_entity_poly.pdbx_seq_one_letter_code
_entity_poly.pdbx_strand_id
1 'polypeptide(L)'
;MPLQYLKLEVQDYVATVTLDRPPVNALGRGIREELLATFDELHDRDDVRVVVLTANGRTFCAGADIKERIKLTGRPGEYRELNRLTREVFHSVIQCSKPVIAAVNGAALGAGFAITLCCDLLIASEHAEFGMPEVDVGLAGGVKFLQRFFTPSQARMLLLTGRRVPAAELYRLGVLQAVVPASELMPQAMKLAREIAQKSPLAVQMLKVSFNAVENLSLEDGYRIEQDKTIELSKSEDAQEAGQAFVEKRKPVFKGR
;
A
#
# COMPACT_ATOMS: atom_id res chain seq x y z
N MET A 1 1.44 6.61 -20.93
CA MET A 1 2.60 6.02 -21.62
C MET A 1 2.55 4.51 -21.43
N PRO A 2 3.07 3.67 -22.34
CA PRO A 2 3.15 2.23 -22.05
C PRO A 2 4.05 1.99 -20.83
N LEU A 3 3.58 1.19 -19.89
CA LEU A 3 4.32 0.82 -18.69
C LEU A 3 5.44 -0.16 -19.07
N GLN A 4 6.66 0.11 -18.60
CA GLN A 4 7.85 -0.71 -18.85
C GLN A 4 8.16 -1.64 -17.67
N TYR A 5 7.91 -1.18 -16.44
CA TYR A 5 8.30 -1.82 -15.18
C TYR A 5 7.12 -2.24 -14.33
N LEU A 6 5.91 -1.88 -14.77
CA LEU A 6 4.67 -2.26 -14.12
C LEU A 6 3.73 -2.94 -15.13
N LYS A 7 2.85 -3.78 -14.60
CA LYS A 7 1.63 -4.21 -15.29
C LYS A 7 0.43 -3.71 -14.52
N LEU A 8 -0.56 -3.20 -15.24
CA LEU A 8 -1.84 -2.76 -14.68
C LEU A 8 -2.97 -3.51 -15.37
N GLU A 9 -3.74 -4.24 -14.58
CA GLU A 9 -4.95 -4.95 -15.03
C GLU A 9 -6.12 -4.51 -14.17
N VAL A 10 -7.29 -4.30 -14.76
CA VAL A 10 -8.50 -3.93 -14.03
C VAL A 10 -9.61 -4.92 -14.37
N GLN A 11 -10.14 -5.56 -13.35
CA GLN A 11 -11.25 -6.50 -13.46
C GLN A 11 -12.16 -6.38 -12.23
N ASP A 12 -13.47 -6.36 -12.43
CA ASP A 12 -14.47 -6.38 -11.35
C ASP A 12 -14.23 -5.26 -10.29
N TYR A 13 -13.91 -4.05 -10.74
CA TYR A 13 -13.55 -2.89 -9.91
C TYR A 13 -12.26 -3.05 -9.09
N VAL A 14 -11.45 -4.07 -9.35
CA VAL A 14 -10.16 -4.28 -8.70
C VAL A 14 -9.05 -4.02 -9.71
N ALA A 15 -8.15 -3.08 -9.39
CA ALA A 15 -6.91 -2.87 -10.13
C ALA A 15 -5.80 -3.73 -9.53
N THR A 16 -5.10 -4.51 -10.36
CA THR A 16 -3.88 -5.23 -9.98
C THR A 16 -2.70 -4.51 -10.56
N VAL A 17 -1.85 -3.94 -9.69
CA VAL A 17 -0.57 -3.33 -10.04
C VAL A 17 0.53 -4.33 -9.73
N THR A 18 1.24 -4.80 -10.76
CA THR A 18 2.30 -5.79 -10.62
C THR A 18 3.65 -5.16 -10.91
N LEU A 19 4.57 -5.17 -9.94
CA LEU A 19 5.97 -4.81 -10.16
C LEU A 19 6.61 -5.85 -11.09
N ASP A 20 7.20 -5.43 -12.21
CA ASP A 20 7.78 -6.30 -13.23
C ASP A 20 9.11 -5.78 -13.76
N ARG A 21 10.07 -5.60 -12.86
CA ARG A 21 11.44 -5.18 -13.16
C ARG A 21 12.44 -6.23 -12.67
N PRO A 22 12.62 -7.32 -13.45
CA PRO A 22 13.53 -8.40 -13.05
C PRO A 22 14.99 -7.91 -12.90
N PRO A 23 15.83 -8.60 -12.10
CA PRO A 23 15.48 -9.86 -11.40
C PRO A 23 14.83 -9.66 -10.02
N VAL A 24 14.86 -8.46 -9.43
CA VAL A 24 14.51 -8.25 -8.00
C VAL A 24 13.61 -7.04 -7.76
N ASN A 25 13.00 -6.48 -8.78
CA ASN A 25 12.07 -5.35 -8.70
C ASN A 25 12.63 -4.16 -7.92
N ALA A 26 13.93 -3.87 -8.10
CA ALA A 26 14.57 -2.75 -7.41
C ALA A 26 13.99 -1.41 -7.88
N LEU A 27 13.76 -0.50 -6.92
CA LEU A 27 13.16 0.81 -7.17
C LEU A 27 14.23 1.79 -7.70
N GLY A 28 14.46 1.75 -9.02
CA GLY A 28 15.16 2.80 -9.78
C GLY A 28 14.24 3.97 -10.11
N ARG A 29 14.76 4.99 -10.82
CA ARG A 29 13.98 6.17 -11.21
C ARG A 29 12.74 5.80 -12.03
N GLY A 30 12.90 5.03 -13.10
CA GLY A 30 11.80 4.71 -14.02
C GLY A 30 10.62 4.00 -13.35
N ILE A 31 10.86 2.96 -12.55
CA ILE A 31 9.76 2.27 -11.85
C ILE A 31 9.09 3.17 -10.80
N ARG A 32 9.82 4.13 -10.18
CA ARG A 32 9.24 5.11 -9.26
C ARG A 32 8.34 6.09 -9.99
N GLU A 33 8.77 6.59 -11.17
CA GLU A 33 7.97 7.49 -12.00
C GLU A 33 6.69 6.79 -12.48
N GLU A 34 6.78 5.53 -12.89
CA GLU A 34 5.61 4.73 -13.27
C GLU A 34 4.68 4.45 -12.09
N LEU A 35 5.21 4.11 -10.91
CA LEU A 35 4.39 3.91 -9.70
C LEU A 35 3.63 5.18 -9.34
N LEU A 36 4.32 6.33 -9.31
CA LEU A 36 3.69 7.61 -9.00
C LEU A 36 2.55 7.92 -9.98
N ALA A 37 2.83 7.86 -11.28
CA ALA A 37 1.83 8.12 -12.30
C ALA A 37 0.65 7.12 -12.27
N THR A 38 0.94 5.83 -11.97
CA THR A 38 -0.11 4.80 -11.88
C THR A 38 -1.02 5.03 -10.67
N PHE A 39 -0.48 5.37 -9.50
CA PHE A 39 -1.29 5.62 -8.31
C PHE A 39 -2.07 6.95 -8.42
N ASP A 40 -1.51 7.97 -9.07
CA ASP A 40 -2.22 9.21 -9.39
C ASP A 40 -3.40 8.93 -10.35
N GLU A 41 -3.19 8.13 -11.41
CA GLU A 41 -4.27 7.69 -12.30
C GLU A 41 -5.35 6.90 -11.55
N LEU A 42 -4.96 5.92 -10.73
CA LEU A 42 -5.88 5.08 -9.97
C LEU A 42 -6.68 5.87 -8.93
N HIS A 43 -6.12 6.96 -8.41
CA HIS A 43 -6.81 7.87 -7.49
C HIS A 43 -8.12 8.39 -8.10
N ASP A 44 -8.12 8.75 -9.37
CA ASP A 44 -9.23 9.42 -10.06
C ASP A 44 -10.16 8.44 -10.84
N ARG A 45 -9.77 7.17 -11.01
CA ARG A 45 -10.54 6.20 -11.81
C ARG A 45 -11.83 5.75 -11.11
N ASP A 46 -12.96 5.91 -11.77
CA ASP A 46 -14.29 5.48 -11.27
C ASP A 46 -14.54 3.98 -11.46
N ASP A 47 -13.85 3.34 -12.41
CA ASP A 47 -13.94 1.90 -12.66
C ASP A 47 -13.06 1.07 -11.72
N VAL A 48 -12.37 1.73 -10.75
CA VAL A 48 -11.55 1.08 -9.71
C VAL A 48 -12.08 1.44 -8.34
N ARG A 49 -12.25 0.43 -7.48
CA ARG A 49 -12.67 0.58 -6.07
C ARG A 49 -11.62 0.09 -5.08
N VAL A 50 -10.74 -0.82 -5.51
CA VAL A 50 -9.66 -1.40 -4.69
C VAL A 50 -8.43 -1.63 -5.57
N VAL A 51 -7.25 -1.46 -4.99
CA VAL A 51 -5.97 -1.76 -5.64
C VAL A 51 -5.30 -2.94 -4.95
N VAL A 52 -4.78 -3.90 -5.71
CA VAL A 52 -3.88 -4.95 -5.23
C VAL A 52 -2.49 -4.68 -5.79
N LEU A 53 -1.52 -4.44 -4.93
CA LEU A 53 -0.11 -4.28 -5.29
C LEU A 53 0.64 -5.59 -5.07
N THR A 54 1.22 -6.14 -6.13
CA THR A 54 1.98 -7.39 -6.10
C THR A 54 3.23 -7.30 -6.98
N ALA A 55 3.95 -8.40 -7.17
CA ALA A 55 5.16 -8.42 -7.98
C ALA A 55 5.34 -9.73 -8.75
N ASN A 56 5.95 -9.66 -9.92
CA ASN A 56 6.42 -10.81 -10.65
C ASN A 56 7.78 -11.31 -10.13
N GLY A 57 8.04 -12.63 -10.30
CA GLY A 57 9.28 -13.27 -9.90
C GLY A 57 9.29 -13.71 -8.43
N ARG A 58 10.49 -13.99 -7.90
CA ARG A 58 10.67 -14.53 -6.54
C ARG A 58 10.78 -13.47 -5.46
N THR A 59 11.02 -12.22 -5.84
CA THR A 59 11.22 -11.09 -4.95
C THR A 59 10.11 -10.09 -5.16
N PHE A 60 9.46 -9.68 -4.09
CA PHE A 60 8.50 -8.59 -4.19
C PHE A 60 9.23 -7.29 -4.59
N CYS A 61 10.18 -6.83 -3.78
CA CYS A 61 11.02 -5.68 -4.10
C CYS A 61 12.25 -5.65 -3.20
N ALA A 62 13.45 -5.61 -3.79
CA ALA A 62 14.72 -5.58 -3.04
C ALA A 62 15.08 -4.19 -2.50
N GLY A 63 14.21 -3.18 -2.64
CA GLY A 63 14.47 -1.82 -2.18
C GLY A 63 15.03 -0.90 -3.26
N ALA A 64 15.70 0.17 -2.85
CA ALA A 64 16.29 1.16 -3.76
C ALA A 64 17.35 0.52 -4.67
N ASP A 65 17.41 0.94 -5.93
CA ASP A 65 18.42 0.49 -6.88
C ASP A 65 19.80 1.08 -6.53
N ILE A 66 20.63 0.27 -5.85
CA ILE A 66 21.98 0.67 -5.44
C ILE A 66 22.87 0.95 -6.65
N LYS A 67 22.69 0.22 -7.77
CA LYS A 67 23.49 0.41 -8.99
C LYS A 67 23.21 1.78 -9.62
N GLU A 68 21.98 2.22 -9.59
CA GLU A 68 21.61 3.56 -10.03
C GLU A 68 22.14 4.62 -9.08
N ARG A 69 22.07 4.39 -7.76
CA ARG A 69 22.61 5.32 -6.76
C ARG A 69 24.12 5.55 -6.91
N ILE A 70 24.90 4.51 -7.19
CA ILE A 70 26.36 4.61 -7.38
C ILE A 70 26.69 5.46 -8.61
N LYS A 71 25.80 5.52 -9.60
CA LYS A 71 25.97 6.31 -10.82
C LYS A 71 25.63 7.79 -10.66
N LEU A 72 25.14 8.21 -9.50
CA LEU A 72 24.91 9.62 -9.24
C LEU A 72 26.22 10.40 -9.37
N THR A 73 26.15 11.52 -10.06
CA THR A 73 27.32 12.32 -10.43
C THR A 73 27.88 13.17 -9.30
N GLY A 74 27.13 13.26 -8.20
CA GLY A 74 27.43 14.17 -7.09
C GLY A 74 27.01 15.62 -7.37
N ARG A 75 26.26 15.87 -8.44
CA ARG A 75 25.69 17.18 -8.73
C ARG A 75 24.88 17.68 -7.51
N PRO A 76 25.06 18.93 -7.08
CA PRO A 76 24.26 19.48 -6.00
C PRO A 76 22.74 19.29 -6.25
N GLY A 77 22.04 18.72 -5.28
CA GLY A 77 20.61 18.46 -5.34
C GLY A 77 20.18 17.11 -5.93
N GLU A 78 21.05 16.40 -6.65
CA GLU A 78 20.69 15.16 -7.36
C GLU A 78 20.13 14.07 -6.42
N TYR A 79 20.80 13.81 -5.31
CA TYR A 79 20.31 12.85 -4.31
C TYR A 79 19.01 13.32 -3.61
N ARG A 80 18.85 14.63 -3.45
CA ARG A 80 17.61 15.23 -2.92
C ARG A 80 16.42 15.05 -3.88
N GLU A 81 16.66 15.16 -5.19
CA GLU A 81 15.66 14.88 -6.22
C GLU A 81 15.18 13.43 -6.15
N LEU A 82 16.10 12.47 -6.05
CA LEU A 82 15.80 11.05 -5.94
C LEU A 82 14.98 10.73 -4.66
N ASN A 83 15.37 11.32 -3.53
CA ASN A 83 14.64 11.15 -2.28
C ASN A 83 13.25 11.78 -2.32
N ARG A 84 13.10 12.92 -3.03
CA ARG A 84 11.79 13.54 -3.24
C ARG A 84 10.88 12.62 -4.05
N LEU A 85 11.36 12.09 -5.17
CA LEU A 85 10.60 11.12 -5.97
C LEU A 85 10.20 9.89 -5.15
N THR A 86 11.09 9.35 -4.32
CA THR A 86 10.78 8.23 -3.42
C THR A 86 9.66 8.57 -2.45
N ARG A 87 9.71 9.77 -1.86
CA ARG A 87 8.67 10.25 -0.95
C ARG A 87 7.32 10.39 -1.66
N GLU A 88 7.30 10.96 -2.85
CA GLU A 88 6.05 11.13 -3.62
C GLU A 88 5.43 9.78 -3.98
N VAL A 89 6.22 8.76 -4.35
CA VAL A 89 5.74 7.39 -4.58
C VAL A 89 5.06 6.82 -3.33
N PHE A 90 5.68 6.96 -2.15
CA PHE A 90 5.09 6.47 -0.91
C PHE A 90 3.81 7.22 -0.55
N HIS A 91 3.80 8.53 -0.74
CA HIS A 91 2.61 9.36 -0.51
C HIS A 91 1.50 9.04 -1.50
N SER A 92 1.78 8.79 -2.78
CA SER A 92 0.74 8.44 -3.75
C SER A 92 0.01 7.14 -3.38
N VAL A 93 0.71 6.15 -2.81
CA VAL A 93 0.10 4.92 -2.30
C VAL A 93 -0.78 5.21 -1.07
N ILE A 94 -0.25 5.95 -0.07
CA ILE A 94 -0.98 6.29 1.16
C ILE A 94 -2.22 7.13 0.86
N GLN A 95 -2.08 8.12 -0.03
CA GLN A 95 -3.12 9.10 -0.36
C GLN A 95 -4.05 8.64 -1.49
N CYS A 96 -3.77 7.52 -2.14
CA CYS A 96 -4.70 6.94 -3.13
C CYS A 96 -6.10 6.83 -2.51
N SER A 97 -7.12 7.34 -3.19
CA SER A 97 -8.50 7.31 -2.71
C SER A 97 -9.05 5.88 -2.54
N LYS A 98 -8.44 4.92 -3.23
CA LYS A 98 -8.84 3.51 -3.17
C LYS A 98 -8.01 2.78 -2.10
N PRO A 99 -8.60 1.84 -1.32
CA PRO A 99 -7.84 0.93 -0.48
C PRO A 99 -6.81 0.16 -1.29
N VAL A 100 -5.61 0.02 -0.73
CA VAL A 100 -4.49 -0.70 -1.34
C VAL A 100 -4.14 -1.92 -0.50
N ILE A 101 -4.18 -3.09 -1.11
CA ILE A 101 -3.78 -4.37 -0.51
C ILE A 101 -2.42 -4.76 -1.05
N ALA A 102 -1.41 -4.90 -0.19
CA ALA A 102 -0.14 -5.49 -0.57
C ALA A 102 -0.25 -7.02 -0.55
N ALA A 103 -0.05 -7.67 -1.72
CA ALA A 103 0.07 -9.12 -1.86
C ALA A 103 1.55 -9.47 -2.07
N VAL A 104 2.26 -9.77 -0.97
CA VAL A 104 3.71 -9.87 -0.94
C VAL A 104 4.14 -11.30 -1.23
N ASN A 105 4.62 -11.54 -2.45
CA ASN A 105 4.97 -12.88 -2.95
C ASN A 105 6.37 -13.37 -2.56
N GLY A 106 7.23 -12.51 -2.03
CA GLY A 106 8.62 -12.83 -1.69
C GLY A 106 9.28 -11.75 -0.88
N ALA A 107 10.62 -11.66 -0.92
CA ALA A 107 11.36 -10.68 -0.13
C ALA A 107 10.95 -9.23 -0.44
N ALA A 108 10.61 -8.47 0.60
CA ALA A 108 10.33 -7.04 0.58
C ALA A 108 11.35 -6.33 1.49
N LEU A 109 12.33 -5.66 0.91
CA LEU A 109 13.48 -5.12 1.63
C LEU A 109 13.64 -3.61 1.45
N GLY A 110 14.03 -2.91 2.50
CA GLY A 110 14.25 -1.47 2.46
C GLY A 110 13.05 -0.70 1.94
N ALA A 111 13.23 0.10 0.89
CA ALA A 111 12.14 0.81 0.22
C ALA A 111 11.04 -0.13 -0.29
N GLY A 112 11.34 -1.41 -0.58
CA GLY A 112 10.37 -2.44 -0.92
C GLY A 112 9.50 -2.84 0.27
N PHE A 113 10.03 -2.89 1.48
CA PHE A 113 9.23 -3.06 2.68
C PHE A 113 8.45 -1.78 3.01
N ALA A 114 9.09 -0.62 2.86
CA ALA A 114 8.42 0.66 3.12
C ALA A 114 7.16 0.84 2.26
N ILE A 115 7.18 0.46 0.96
CA ILE A 115 6.00 0.59 0.10
C ILE A 115 4.87 -0.36 0.53
N THR A 116 5.17 -1.56 1.07
CA THR A 116 4.13 -2.44 1.63
C THR A 116 3.48 -1.81 2.86
N LEU A 117 4.26 -1.11 3.71
CA LEU A 117 3.76 -0.39 4.88
C LEU A 117 3.01 0.91 4.52
N CYS A 118 3.03 1.33 3.26
CA CYS A 118 2.17 2.41 2.74
C CYS A 118 0.78 1.91 2.33
N CYS A 119 0.62 0.59 2.16
CA CYS A 119 -0.66 -0.03 1.83
C CYS A 119 -1.56 -0.13 3.08
N ASP A 120 -2.87 -0.25 2.86
CA ASP A 120 -3.86 -0.32 3.93
C ASP A 120 -3.92 -1.71 4.58
N LEU A 121 -3.73 -2.76 3.78
CA LEU A 121 -3.79 -4.16 4.22
C LEU A 121 -2.63 -4.95 3.60
N LEU A 122 -2.09 -5.90 4.37
CA LEU A 122 -0.94 -6.69 3.95
C LEU A 122 -1.25 -8.18 4.06
N ILE A 123 -1.06 -8.91 2.96
CA ILE A 123 -1.10 -10.38 2.90
C ILE A 123 0.22 -10.85 2.31
N ALA A 124 0.77 -11.94 2.81
CA ALA A 124 2.04 -12.44 2.33
C ALA A 124 2.03 -13.93 2.04
N SER A 125 2.89 -14.34 1.09
CA SER A 125 3.29 -15.74 0.96
C SER A 125 4.07 -16.18 2.19
N GLU A 126 3.95 -17.45 2.57
CA GLU A 126 4.72 -18.09 3.66
C GLU A 126 6.23 -17.98 3.50
N HIS A 127 6.71 -17.81 2.25
CA HIS A 127 8.12 -17.64 1.93
C HIS A 127 8.60 -16.19 1.91
N ALA A 128 7.70 -15.23 2.16
CA ALA A 128 8.07 -13.82 2.16
C ALA A 128 8.91 -13.46 3.38
N GLU A 129 9.88 -12.58 3.15
CA GLU A 129 10.73 -12.00 4.18
C GLU A 129 10.70 -10.47 4.10
N PHE A 130 10.80 -9.82 5.24
CA PHE A 130 10.72 -8.38 5.37
C PHE A 130 11.93 -7.85 6.14
N GLY A 131 12.44 -6.68 5.76
CA GLY A 131 13.56 -6.08 6.46
C GLY A 131 13.91 -4.69 5.99
N MET A 132 14.66 -3.96 6.83
CA MET A 132 15.20 -2.62 6.53
C MET A 132 16.74 -2.66 6.63
N PRO A 133 17.43 -3.25 5.63
CA PRO A 133 18.88 -3.47 5.69
C PRO A 133 19.69 -2.22 5.27
N GLU A 134 19.12 -1.01 5.33
CA GLU A 134 19.78 0.23 4.96
C GLU A 134 21.08 0.45 5.75
N VAL A 135 21.12 0.03 7.00
CA VAL A 135 22.29 0.15 7.88
C VAL A 135 23.50 -0.64 7.35
N ASP A 136 23.27 -1.76 6.67
CA ASP A 136 24.33 -2.59 6.09
C ASP A 136 25.05 -1.90 4.91
N VAL A 137 24.41 -0.90 4.32
CA VAL A 137 24.97 -0.11 3.20
C VAL A 137 25.21 1.37 3.59
N GLY A 138 25.32 1.63 4.90
CA GLY A 138 25.65 2.97 5.42
C GLY A 138 24.52 4.00 5.23
N LEU A 139 23.27 3.56 5.15
CA LEU A 139 22.11 4.42 5.03
C LEU A 139 21.20 4.29 6.26
N ALA A 140 20.28 5.25 6.38
CA ALA A 140 19.22 5.23 7.37
C ALA A 140 17.91 5.60 6.69
N GLY A 141 16.84 4.88 7.01
CA GLY A 141 15.50 5.13 6.46
C GLY A 141 14.43 4.26 7.12
N GLY A 142 13.16 4.51 6.79
CA GLY A 142 12.04 3.65 7.21
C GLY A 142 11.55 3.83 8.65
N VAL A 143 12.16 4.70 9.46
CA VAL A 143 11.81 4.88 10.89
C VAL A 143 10.31 5.15 11.06
N LYS A 144 9.77 6.16 10.37
CA LYS A 144 8.36 6.54 10.54
C LYS A 144 7.40 5.45 10.06
N PHE A 145 7.74 4.71 9.00
CA PHE A 145 6.93 3.60 8.50
C PHE A 145 6.85 2.46 9.52
N LEU A 146 7.99 2.06 10.10
CA LEU A 146 7.98 1.01 11.11
C LEU A 146 7.24 1.43 12.39
N GLN A 147 7.34 2.69 12.80
CA GLN A 147 6.65 3.18 14.00
C GLN A 147 5.11 3.10 13.91
N ARG A 148 4.54 2.98 12.72
CA ARG A 148 3.09 2.80 12.53
C ARG A 148 2.62 1.38 12.89
N PHE A 149 3.50 0.38 12.76
CA PHE A 149 3.13 -1.03 12.84
C PHE A 149 3.83 -1.79 13.97
N PHE A 150 4.93 -1.26 14.49
CA PHE A 150 5.77 -1.94 15.48
C PHE A 150 5.90 -1.12 16.75
N THR A 151 6.06 -1.82 17.87
CA THR A 151 6.46 -1.16 19.11
C THR A 151 7.83 -0.47 18.94
N PRO A 152 8.14 0.57 19.76
CA PRO A 152 9.42 1.28 19.64
C PRO A 152 10.64 0.36 19.73
N SER A 153 10.60 -0.69 20.56
CA SER A 153 11.70 -1.65 20.71
C SER A 153 11.86 -2.53 19.47
N GLN A 154 10.75 -3.03 18.91
CA GLN A 154 10.75 -3.85 17.70
C GLN A 154 11.27 -3.05 16.49
N ALA A 155 10.76 -1.82 16.29
CA ALA A 155 11.22 -0.95 15.21
C ALA A 155 12.73 -0.67 15.31
N ARG A 156 13.25 -0.36 16.51
CA ARG A 156 14.69 -0.16 16.74
C ARG A 156 15.50 -1.41 16.45
N MET A 157 15.04 -2.57 16.92
CA MET A 157 15.73 -3.84 16.64
C MET A 157 15.84 -4.10 15.15
N LEU A 158 14.75 -3.94 14.37
CA LEU A 158 14.76 -4.13 12.93
C LEU A 158 15.71 -3.17 12.22
N LEU A 159 15.62 -1.88 12.53
CA LEU A 159 16.41 -0.84 11.87
C LEU A 159 17.89 -0.85 12.25
N LEU A 160 18.21 -1.06 13.54
CA LEU A 160 19.59 -1.02 14.01
C LEU A 160 20.38 -2.29 13.64
N THR A 161 19.70 -3.40 13.38
CA THR A 161 20.35 -4.67 13.03
C THR A 161 20.25 -5.03 11.55
N GLY A 162 19.38 -4.35 10.77
CA GLY A 162 19.12 -4.68 9.37
C GLY A 162 18.54 -6.09 9.15
N ARG A 163 18.17 -6.81 10.23
CA ARG A 163 17.73 -8.20 10.13
C ARG A 163 16.47 -8.36 9.30
N ARG A 164 16.37 -9.52 8.66
CA ARG A 164 15.14 -9.96 7.99
C ARG A 164 14.25 -10.70 8.96
N VAL A 165 12.95 -10.55 8.75
CA VAL A 165 11.90 -11.19 9.55
C VAL A 165 10.99 -11.96 8.60
N PRO A 166 10.68 -13.24 8.88
CA PRO A 166 9.78 -14.04 8.05
C PRO A 166 8.33 -13.56 8.19
N ALA A 167 7.52 -13.82 7.17
CA ALA A 167 6.09 -13.48 7.15
C ALA A 167 5.34 -13.98 8.38
N ALA A 168 5.63 -15.20 8.85
CA ALA A 168 4.99 -15.78 10.04
C ALA A 168 5.17 -14.91 11.30
N GLU A 169 6.34 -14.29 11.46
CA GLU A 169 6.58 -13.39 12.60
C GLU A 169 5.81 -12.06 12.46
N LEU A 170 5.76 -11.48 11.26
CA LEU A 170 4.95 -10.27 11.01
C LEU A 170 3.44 -10.54 11.23
N TYR A 171 2.97 -11.74 10.89
CA TYR A 171 1.61 -12.16 11.18
C TYR A 171 1.38 -12.29 12.69
N ARG A 172 2.31 -12.93 13.43
CA ARG A 172 2.25 -13.00 14.89
C ARG A 172 2.24 -11.63 15.57
N LEU A 173 2.91 -10.64 14.97
CA LEU A 173 2.94 -9.26 15.46
C LEU A 173 1.71 -8.43 15.03
N GLY A 174 0.81 -8.99 14.24
CA GLY A 174 -0.41 -8.30 13.77
C GLY A 174 -0.18 -7.32 12.61
N VAL A 175 0.99 -7.36 11.97
CA VAL A 175 1.31 -6.51 10.80
C VAL A 175 0.67 -7.08 9.53
N LEU A 176 0.67 -8.39 9.36
CA LEU A 176 0.01 -9.08 8.25
C LEU A 176 -1.37 -9.57 8.66
N GLN A 177 -2.34 -9.46 7.77
CA GLN A 177 -3.70 -9.99 7.95
C GLN A 177 -3.79 -11.47 7.64
N ALA A 178 -2.90 -11.98 6.77
CA ALA A 178 -2.80 -13.40 6.46
C ALA A 178 -1.39 -13.78 5.95
N VAL A 179 -1.01 -15.03 6.21
CA VAL A 179 0.13 -15.71 5.60
C VAL A 179 -0.39 -17.00 4.98
N VAL A 180 -0.15 -17.19 3.70
CA VAL A 180 -0.73 -18.27 2.91
C VAL A 180 0.33 -18.95 2.02
N PRO A 181 0.10 -20.18 1.55
CA PRO A 181 0.93 -20.76 0.50
C PRO A 181 1.03 -19.85 -0.73
N ALA A 182 2.16 -19.89 -1.44
CA ALA A 182 2.39 -19.02 -2.59
C ALA A 182 1.29 -19.10 -3.67
N SER A 183 0.73 -20.28 -3.90
CA SER A 183 -0.38 -20.51 -4.83
C SER A 183 -1.69 -19.82 -4.39
N GLU A 184 -1.87 -19.57 -3.10
CA GLU A 184 -3.07 -19.00 -2.53
C GLU A 184 -2.99 -17.48 -2.34
N LEU A 185 -1.82 -16.87 -2.56
CA LEU A 185 -1.60 -15.45 -2.30
C LEU A 185 -2.56 -14.55 -3.10
N MET A 186 -2.56 -14.68 -4.42
CA MET A 186 -3.45 -13.86 -5.25
C MET A 186 -4.92 -14.23 -5.10
N PRO A 187 -5.33 -15.52 -5.02
CA PRO A 187 -6.71 -15.89 -4.66
C PRO A 187 -7.20 -15.21 -3.38
N GLN A 188 -6.39 -15.21 -2.31
CA GLN A 188 -6.75 -14.58 -1.03
C GLN A 188 -6.82 -13.05 -1.12
N ALA A 189 -5.85 -12.41 -1.79
CA ALA A 189 -5.85 -10.97 -2.00
C ALA A 189 -7.07 -10.52 -2.83
N MET A 190 -7.39 -11.23 -3.91
CA MET A 190 -8.54 -10.93 -4.76
C MET A 190 -9.88 -11.19 -4.05
N LYS A 191 -9.96 -12.20 -3.17
CA LYS A 191 -11.13 -12.43 -2.33
C LYS A 191 -11.41 -11.22 -1.44
N LEU A 192 -10.38 -10.74 -0.72
CA LEU A 192 -10.48 -9.57 0.13
C LEU A 192 -10.80 -8.30 -0.68
N ALA A 193 -10.14 -8.11 -1.82
CA ALA A 193 -10.39 -6.97 -2.69
C ALA A 193 -11.84 -6.93 -3.19
N ARG A 194 -12.39 -8.07 -3.63
CA ARG A 194 -13.80 -8.16 -4.06
C ARG A 194 -14.79 -7.92 -2.90
N GLU A 195 -14.46 -8.36 -1.70
CA GLU A 195 -15.27 -8.08 -0.51
C GLU A 195 -15.37 -6.57 -0.25
N ILE A 196 -14.26 -5.85 -0.34
CA ILE A 196 -14.22 -4.39 -0.19
C ILE A 196 -14.94 -3.71 -1.37
N ALA A 197 -14.68 -4.14 -2.60
CA ALA A 197 -15.28 -3.56 -3.81
C ALA A 197 -16.83 -3.65 -3.86
N GLN A 198 -17.43 -4.55 -3.08
CA GLN A 198 -18.90 -4.67 -2.94
C GLN A 198 -19.50 -3.64 -1.97
N LYS A 199 -18.71 -2.92 -1.19
CA LYS A 199 -19.18 -1.88 -0.27
C LYS A 199 -19.40 -0.57 -1.04
N SER A 200 -20.09 0.40 -0.39
CA SER A 200 -20.18 1.74 -0.96
C SER A 200 -18.77 2.31 -1.19
N PRO A 201 -18.40 2.60 -2.44
CA PRO A 201 -17.05 3.12 -2.74
C PRO A 201 -16.81 4.46 -2.04
N LEU A 202 -17.83 5.31 -1.94
CA LEU A 202 -17.73 6.59 -1.26
C LEU A 202 -17.44 6.41 0.24
N ALA A 203 -18.15 5.49 0.90
CA ALA A 203 -17.92 5.21 2.32
C ALA A 203 -16.51 4.64 2.57
N VAL A 204 -16.04 3.72 1.72
CA VAL A 204 -14.70 3.12 1.82
C VAL A 204 -13.61 4.18 1.62
N GLN A 205 -13.77 5.07 0.64
CA GLN A 205 -12.83 6.19 0.41
C GLN A 205 -12.80 7.15 1.60
N MET A 206 -13.96 7.51 2.14
CA MET A 206 -14.04 8.39 3.31
C MET A 206 -13.38 7.77 4.56
N LEU A 207 -13.54 6.46 4.78
CA LEU A 207 -12.85 5.76 5.85
C LEU A 207 -11.33 5.86 5.68
N LYS A 208 -10.78 5.61 4.48
CA LYS A 208 -9.35 5.73 4.23
C LYS A 208 -8.85 7.16 4.47
N VAL A 209 -9.56 8.16 3.98
CA VAL A 209 -9.24 9.58 4.23
C VAL A 209 -9.25 9.88 5.73
N SER A 210 -10.25 9.37 6.47
CA SER A 210 -10.35 9.54 7.90
C SER A 210 -9.17 8.89 8.63
N PHE A 211 -8.82 7.64 8.34
CA PHE A 211 -7.65 6.97 8.91
C PHE A 211 -6.38 7.81 8.74
N ASN A 212 -6.12 8.31 7.52
CA ASN A 212 -4.95 9.14 7.25
C ASN A 212 -4.99 10.49 8.00
N ALA A 213 -6.16 11.11 8.10
CA ALA A 213 -6.31 12.41 8.75
C ALA A 213 -6.15 12.34 10.27
N VAL A 214 -6.63 11.27 10.91
CA VAL A 214 -6.69 11.18 12.37
C VAL A 214 -5.51 10.46 13.01
N GLU A 215 -4.61 9.85 12.23
CA GLU A 215 -3.52 8.97 12.71
C GLU A 215 -2.68 9.55 13.87
N ASN A 216 -2.52 10.87 13.92
CA ASN A 216 -1.68 11.54 14.93
C ASN A 216 -2.48 12.49 15.83
N LEU A 217 -3.81 12.40 15.82
CA LEU A 217 -4.69 13.27 16.61
C LEU A 217 -5.08 12.62 17.95
N SER A 218 -5.61 13.45 18.86
CA SER A 218 -6.29 12.95 20.06
C SER A 218 -7.56 12.19 19.67
N LEU A 219 -8.06 11.30 20.55
CA LEU A 219 -9.33 10.62 20.32
C LEU A 219 -10.47 11.61 20.08
N GLU A 220 -10.51 12.70 20.86
CA GLU A 220 -11.58 13.71 20.75
C GLU A 220 -11.53 14.45 19.41
N ASP A 221 -10.35 14.95 19.01
CA ASP A 221 -10.20 15.70 17.77
C ASP A 221 -10.38 14.79 16.54
N GLY A 222 -9.84 13.57 16.59
CA GLY A 222 -9.98 12.59 15.52
C GLY A 222 -11.44 12.19 15.32
N TYR A 223 -12.17 11.90 16.39
CA TYR A 223 -13.58 11.51 16.31
C TYR A 223 -14.49 12.62 15.76
N ARG A 224 -14.18 13.89 16.05
CA ARG A 224 -14.91 15.02 15.43
C ARG A 224 -14.77 15.03 13.91
N ILE A 225 -13.55 14.80 13.40
CA ILE A 225 -13.32 14.70 11.94
C ILE A 225 -14.12 13.55 11.34
N GLU A 226 -14.14 12.38 12.00
CA GLU A 226 -14.93 11.23 11.53
C GLU A 226 -16.43 11.55 11.51
N GLN A 227 -16.95 12.24 12.53
CA GLN A 227 -18.36 12.64 12.57
C GLN A 227 -18.72 13.61 11.43
N ASP A 228 -17.86 14.56 11.09
CA ASP A 228 -18.07 15.44 9.94
C ASP A 228 -18.16 14.63 8.63
N LYS A 229 -17.30 13.62 8.46
CA LYS A 229 -17.37 12.70 7.32
C LYS A 229 -18.63 11.84 7.31
N THR A 230 -19.09 11.39 8.47
CA THR A 230 -20.37 10.67 8.59
C THR A 230 -21.56 11.55 8.18
N ILE A 231 -21.56 12.83 8.57
CA ILE A 231 -22.60 13.79 8.16
C ILE A 231 -22.58 14.00 6.64
N GLU A 232 -21.39 14.09 6.04
CA GLU A 232 -21.24 14.23 4.60
C GLU A 232 -21.80 12.98 3.87
N LEU A 233 -21.39 11.78 4.30
CA LEU A 233 -21.84 10.51 3.72
C LEU A 233 -23.35 10.28 3.85
N SER A 234 -23.98 10.72 4.96
CA SER A 234 -25.42 10.51 5.19
C SER A 234 -26.31 11.17 4.12
N LYS A 235 -25.78 12.11 3.35
CA LYS A 235 -26.48 12.83 2.28
C LYS A 235 -26.33 12.15 0.91
N SER A 236 -25.47 11.12 0.78
CA SER A 236 -25.19 10.44 -0.48
C SER A 236 -26.34 9.53 -0.95
N GLU A 237 -26.43 9.31 -2.27
CA GLU A 237 -27.35 8.31 -2.85
C GLU A 237 -27.02 6.91 -2.31
N ASP A 238 -25.76 6.57 -2.15
CA ASP A 238 -25.31 5.28 -1.63
C ASP A 238 -25.79 5.02 -0.20
N ALA A 239 -25.82 6.06 0.67
CA ALA A 239 -26.34 5.93 2.03
C ALA A 239 -27.85 5.70 2.04
N GLN A 240 -28.59 6.38 1.16
CA GLN A 240 -30.04 6.20 1.01
C GLN A 240 -30.34 4.80 0.47
N GLU A 241 -29.63 4.34 -0.58
CA GLU A 241 -29.73 3.00 -1.15
C GLU A 241 -29.43 1.93 -0.09
N ALA A 242 -28.39 2.10 0.72
CA ALA A 242 -28.05 1.16 1.79
C ALA A 242 -29.19 1.02 2.81
N GLY A 243 -29.80 2.15 3.23
CA GLY A 243 -30.93 2.16 4.14
C GLY A 243 -32.16 1.46 3.56
N GLN A 244 -32.51 1.76 2.30
CA GLN A 244 -33.64 1.15 1.62
C GLN A 244 -33.43 -0.35 1.39
N ALA A 245 -32.24 -0.76 0.89
CA ALA A 245 -31.91 -2.16 0.67
C ALA A 245 -31.97 -2.99 1.96
N PHE A 246 -31.55 -2.40 3.10
CA PHE A 246 -31.65 -3.03 4.41
C PHE A 246 -33.11 -3.31 4.82
N VAL A 247 -33.98 -2.32 4.67
CA VAL A 247 -35.41 -2.45 4.97
C VAL A 247 -36.08 -3.52 4.06
N GLU A 248 -35.70 -3.50 2.77
CA GLU A 248 -36.24 -4.43 1.76
C GLU A 248 -35.56 -5.82 1.79
N LYS A 249 -34.56 -6.03 2.65
CA LYS A 249 -33.78 -7.29 2.77
C LYS A 249 -33.15 -7.75 1.45
N ARG A 250 -32.68 -6.81 0.63
CA ARG A 250 -31.95 -7.06 -0.62
C ARG A 250 -30.51 -6.56 -0.54
N LYS A 251 -29.69 -6.97 -1.49
CA LYS A 251 -28.36 -6.41 -1.64
C LYS A 251 -28.43 -4.98 -2.19
N PRO A 252 -27.66 -4.03 -1.64
CA PRO A 252 -27.58 -2.67 -2.18
C PRO A 252 -26.83 -2.65 -3.52
N VAL A 253 -27.13 -1.63 -4.34
CA VAL A 253 -26.44 -1.35 -5.61
C VAL A 253 -25.81 0.03 -5.51
N PHE A 254 -24.54 0.06 -5.15
CA PHE A 254 -23.79 1.29 -4.93
C PHE A 254 -23.28 1.91 -6.23
N LYS A 255 -23.45 3.24 -6.36
CA LYS A 255 -23.03 4.04 -7.53
C LYS A 255 -21.84 4.95 -7.25
N GLY A 256 -21.45 5.14 -5.97
CA GLY A 256 -20.33 6.00 -5.59
C GLY A 256 -20.67 7.49 -5.56
N ARG A 257 -21.92 7.85 -5.30
CA ARG A 257 -22.38 9.24 -5.27
C ARG A 257 -23.51 9.47 -4.27
#